data_2a7e974b4253418d3eaf3fddd0d9a5e1
#
_entry.id   2a7e974b4253418d3eaf3fddd0d9a5e1
#
_cell.length_a   1.000
_cell.length_b   1.000
_cell.length_c   1.000
_cell.angle_alpha   90.00
_cell.angle_beta   90.00
_cell.angle_gamma   90.00
#
_symmetry.space_group_name_H-M   'P 1'
#
loop_
_entity.id
_entity.type
_entity.pdbx_description
1 polymer ?
#
loop_
_entity_poly.entity_id
_entity_poly.type
_entity_poly.pdbx_seq_one_letter_code
_entity_poly.pdbx_strand_id
1 'polypeptide(L)'
;MSKEDFYTPTDLDRLRMENELLAFEVRFLKARSGGQSEIGGSPVSLSRMTHLEEAETDLKLLLRRIQNSPLGPVARTNKNFRTLSERYLNQPDKALAMSPAQRTVYLEGAERDLQLLLRRLGRGPLGVVFSRRKSFRTLQERYL
;
A
#
# COMPACT_ATOMS: atom_id res chain seq x y z
N MET A 1 50.63 9.21 -41.12
CA MET A 1 49.42 8.74 -40.41
C MET A 1 49.55 9.07 -38.96
N SER A 2 48.94 10.13 -38.59
CA SER A 2 48.86 10.49 -37.17
C SER A 2 47.89 9.59 -36.42
N LYS A 3 48.23 9.26 -35.19
CA LYS A 3 47.39 8.46 -34.33
C LYS A 3 45.97 9.04 -34.08
N GLU A 4 45.76 10.27 -34.56
CA GLU A 4 44.49 10.96 -34.49
C GLU A 4 43.40 10.39 -35.40
N ASP A 5 43.83 9.70 -36.50
CA ASP A 5 42.90 9.06 -37.41
C ASP A 5 42.24 7.80 -36.82
N PHE A 6 42.75 7.32 -35.68
CA PHE A 6 42.14 6.18 -34.96
C PHE A 6 41.13 6.65 -33.91
N TYR A 7 41.12 7.91 -33.58
CA TYR A 7 40.04 8.50 -32.84
C TYR A 7 38.92 8.86 -33.83
N THR A 8 38.43 7.86 -34.46
CA THR A 8 37.36 8.04 -35.43
C THR A 8 36.14 8.65 -34.75
N PRO A 9 35.43 9.58 -35.42
CA PRO A 9 34.14 10.07 -34.98
C PRO A 9 33.17 8.95 -34.58
N THR A 10 33.40 7.76 -35.06
CA THR A 10 32.66 6.54 -34.75
C THR A 10 32.71 6.14 -33.28
N ASP A 11 33.78 6.37 -32.54
CA ASP A 11 33.84 6.02 -31.13
C ASP A 11 33.08 7.02 -30.27
N LEU A 12 33.14 8.30 -30.62
CA LEU A 12 32.31 9.32 -29.99
C LEU A 12 30.82 9.13 -30.32
N ASP A 13 30.51 8.79 -31.54
CA ASP A 13 29.15 8.50 -31.97
C ASP A 13 28.62 7.26 -31.29
N ARG A 14 29.45 6.22 -31.15
CA ARG A 14 29.12 5.01 -30.41
C ARG A 14 28.83 5.31 -28.94
N LEU A 15 29.66 6.11 -28.24
CA LEU A 15 29.45 6.52 -26.88
C LEU A 15 28.17 7.37 -26.73
N ARG A 16 27.90 8.24 -27.70
CA ARG A 16 26.64 9.00 -27.73
C ARG A 16 25.44 8.09 -27.88
N MET A 17 25.49 7.13 -28.80
CA MET A 17 24.43 6.15 -29.00
C MET A 17 24.21 5.31 -27.73
N GLU A 18 25.28 4.86 -27.08
CA GLU A 18 25.17 4.14 -25.81
C GLU A 18 24.56 5.00 -24.71
N ASN A 19 24.94 6.26 -24.61
CA ASN A 19 24.37 7.19 -23.65
C ASN A 19 22.90 7.50 -23.94
N GLU A 20 22.54 7.67 -25.19
CA GLU A 20 21.14 7.85 -25.61
C GLU A 20 20.31 6.62 -25.35
N LEU A 21 20.85 5.43 -25.63
CA LEU A 21 20.20 4.16 -25.34
C LEU A 21 19.98 3.99 -23.83
N LEU A 22 21.00 4.24 -23.02
CA LEU A 22 20.89 4.16 -21.57
C LEU A 22 19.89 5.18 -21.01
N ALA A 23 19.90 6.41 -21.56
CA ALA A 23 18.93 7.43 -21.18
C ALA A 23 17.49 7.02 -21.56
N PHE A 24 17.33 6.38 -22.73
CA PHE A 24 16.07 5.83 -23.16
C PHE A 24 15.62 4.67 -22.25
N GLU A 25 16.50 3.75 -21.93
CA GLU A 25 16.20 2.65 -21.00
C GLU A 25 15.78 3.16 -19.62
N VAL A 26 16.50 4.13 -19.10
CA VAL A 26 16.15 4.76 -17.81
C VAL A 26 14.77 5.41 -17.89
N ARG A 27 14.47 6.14 -18.95
CA ARG A 27 13.14 6.74 -19.17
C ARG A 27 12.07 5.67 -19.35
N PHE A 28 12.38 4.62 -20.10
CA PHE A 28 11.46 3.50 -20.33
C PHE A 28 11.17 2.74 -19.03
N LEU A 29 12.17 2.45 -18.24
CA LEU A 29 12.01 1.82 -16.91
C LEU A 29 11.26 2.72 -15.94
N LYS A 30 11.53 4.01 -15.94
CA LYS A 30 10.75 4.99 -15.16
C LYS A 30 9.30 5.07 -15.63
N ALA A 31 9.07 5.11 -16.93
CA ALA A 31 7.73 5.13 -17.49
C ALA A 31 7.00 3.80 -17.25
N ARG A 32 7.70 2.68 -17.32
CA ARG A 32 7.12 1.36 -17.04
C ARG A 32 6.84 1.15 -15.54
N SER A 33 7.72 1.58 -14.67
CA SER A 33 7.46 1.59 -13.23
C SER A 33 6.46 2.68 -12.86
N GLY A 34 6.45 3.79 -13.59
CA GLY A 34 5.49 4.87 -13.44
C GLY A 34 4.17 4.65 -14.17
N GLY A 35 4.15 3.89 -15.24
CA GLY A 35 2.96 3.65 -16.05
C GLY A 35 2.16 2.42 -15.63
N GLN A 36 2.75 1.53 -14.88
CA GLN A 36 2.01 0.45 -14.17
C GLN A 36 1.28 0.98 -12.93
N SER A 37 1.71 2.10 -12.55
CA SER A 37 1.05 2.98 -11.65
C SER A 37 1.71 4.29 -11.98
N GLU A 38 1.04 5.21 -12.50
CA GLU A 38 1.45 6.60 -12.42
C GLU A 38 1.99 6.93 -11.04
N ILE A 39 2.26 5.97 -10.36
CA ILE A 39 2.45 5.68 -8.98
C ILE A 39 3.87 5.22 -8.73
N GLY A 40 4.46 4.40 -9.54
CA GLY A 40 5.68 3.69 -9.19
C GLY A 40 6.96 4.50 -9.17
N GLY A 41 6.98 5.68 -9.73
CA GLY A 41 8.19 6.49 -9.83
C GLY A 41 8.18 7.77 -9.02
N SER A 42 7.04 8.13 -8.44
CA SER A 42 6.89 9.37 -7.70
C SER A 42 7.01 9.08 -6.20
N PRO A 43 7.73 9.89 -5.41
CA PRO A 43 7.80 9.74 -3.96
C PRO A 43 6.41 9.74 -3.30
N VAL A 44 5.43 10.38 -3.91
CA VAL A 44 4.03 10.37 -3.48
C VAL A 44 3.43 8.97 -3.54
N SER A 45 3.82 8.16 -4.48
CA SER A 45 3.25 6.82 -4.68
C SER A 45 3.88 5.77 -3.78
N LEU A 46 5.18 5.86 -3.51
CA LEU A 46 5.81 5.02 -2.49
C LEU A 46 5.23 5.35 -1.12
N SER A 47 5.02 6.63 -0.83
CA SER A 47 4.34 7.08 0.38
C SER A 47 2.91 6.57 0.46
N ARG A 48 2.17 6.59 -0.65
CA ARG A 48 0.81 6.05 -0.73
C ARG A 48 0.78 4.54 -0.48
N MET A 49 1.68 3.79 -1.11
CA MET A 49 1.79 2.34 -0.93
C MET A 49 2.10 1.99 0.53
N THR A 50 3.07 2.67 1.12
CA THR A 50 3.42 2.50 2.54
C THR A 50 2.21 2.79 3.45
N HIS A 51 1.49 3.86 3.18
CA HIS A 51 0.28 4.22 3.91
C HIS A 51 -0.81 3.13 3.81
N LEU A 52 -1.01 2.56 2.63
CA LEU A 52 -1.96 1.47 2.42
C LEU A 52 -1.54 0.18 3.14
N GLU A 53 -0.26 -0.15 3.15
CA GLU A 53 0.27 -1.29 3.90
C GLU A 53 0.14 -1.10 5.42
N GLU A 54 0.38 0.09 5.91
CA GLU A 54 0.13 0.45 7.30
C GLU A 54 -1.36 0.34 7.65
N ALA A 55 -2.25 0.77 6.76
CA ALA A 55 -3.69 0.66 6.95
C ALA A 55 -4.14 -0.80 7.07
N GLU A 56 -3.61 -1.69 6.25
CA GLU A 56 -3.87 -3.13 6.35
C GLU A 56 -3.40 -3.70 7.70
N THR A 57 -2.19 -3.35 8.11
CA THR A 57 -1.61 -3.79 9.38
C THR A 57 -2.43 -3.29 10.56
N ASP A 58 -2.80 -2.03 10.55
CA ASP A 58 -3.62 -1.41 11.61
C ASP A 58 -5.02 -2.02 11.66
N LEU A 59 -5.61 -2.33 10.51
CA LEU A 59 -6.89 -3.04 10.43
C LEU A 59 -6.81 -4.42 11.09
N LYS A 60 -5.79 -5.19 10.76
CA LYS A 60 -5.56 -6.53 11.35
C LYS A 60 -5.36 -6.45 12.85
N LEU A 61 -4.58 -5.49 13.31
CA LEU A 61 -4.35 -5.28 14.76
C LEU A 61 -5.63 -4.88 15.47
N LEU A 62 -6.42 -3.99 14.88
CA LEU A 62 -7.70 -3.57 15.44
C LEU A 62 -8.69 -4.74 15.54
N LEU A 63 -8.82 -5.53 14.48
CA LEU A 63 -9.66 -6.71 14.49
C LEU A 63 -9.26 -7.72 15.56
N ARG A 64 -7.95 -8.00 15.70
CA ARG A 64 -7.43 -8.88 16.75
C ARG A 64 -7.71 -8.34 18.14
N ARG A 65 -7.53 -7.04 18.36
CA ARG A 65 -7.83 -6.40 19.65
C ARG A 65 -9.29 -6.51 20.02
N ILE A 66 -10.18 -6.33 19.04
CA ILE A 66 -11.63 -6.49 19.27
C ILE A 66 -11.96 -7.94 19.60
N GLN A 67 -11.39 -8.90 18.89
CA GLN A 67 -11.59 -10.33 19.16
C GLN A 67 -11.12 -10.74 20.54
N ASN A 68 -9.98 -10.21 21.00
CA ASN A 68 -9.39 -10.51 22.30
C ASN A 68 -9.97 -9.67 23.45
N SER A 69 -10.82 -8.70 23.14
CA SER A 69 -11.49 -7.88 24.15
C SER A 69 -12.71 -8.62 24.73
N PRO A 70 -13.23 -8.20 25.89
CA PRO A 70 -14.50 -8.72 26.44
C PRO A 70 -15.68 -8.58 25.49
N LEU A 71 -15.56 -7.71 24.49
CA LEU A 71 -16.57 -7.47 23.46
C LEU A 71 -16.45 -8.44 22.27
N GLY A 72 -15.44 -9.30 22.24
CA GLY A 72 -15.20 -10.28 21.18
C GLY A 72 -16.42 -11.14 20.86
N PRO A 73 -17.12 -11.74 21.85
CA PRO A 73 -18.34 -12.52 21.61
C PRO A 73 -19.45 -11.70 20.96
N VAL A 74 -19.64 -10.47 21.37
CA VAL A 74 -20.64 -9.54 20.80
C VAL A 74 -20.26 -9.12 19.38
N ALA A 75 -18.97 -8.83 19.15
CA ALA A 75 -18.48 -8.49 17.82
C ALA A 75 -18.65 -9.66 16.83
N ARG A 76 -18.43 -10.89 17.26
CA ARG A 76 -18.62 -12.10 16.43
C ARG A 76 -20.06 -12.30 15.97
N THR A 77 -21.04 -11.78 16.68
CA THR A 77 -22.45 -11.81 16.26
C THR A 77 -22.72 -10.83 15.13
N ASN A 78 -21.88 -9.81 14.99
CA ASN A 78 -22.02 -8.83 13.93
C ASN A 78 -21.48 -9.39 12.61
N LYS A 79 -22.37 -9.48 11.63
CA LYS A 79 -22.07 -10.05 10.30
C LYS A 79 -20.92 -9.34 9.60
N ASN A 80 -20.86 -8.01 9.70
CA ASN A 80 -19.81 -7.20 9.07
C ASN A 80 -18.44 -7.44 9.70
N PHE A 81 -18.37 -7.50 11.02
CA PHE A 81 -17.14 -7.81 11.72
C PHE A 81 -16.63 -9.21 11.38
N ARG A 82 -17.52 -10.17 11.32
CA ARG A 82 -17.21 -11.54 10.93
C ARG A 82 -16.64 -11.61 9.52
N THR A 83 -17.26 -10.92 8.56
CA THR A 83 -16.77 -10.84 7.18
C THR A 83 -15.38 -10.19 7.10
N LEU A 84 -15.13 -9.12 7.84
CA LEU A 84 -13.81 -8.48 7.90
C LEU A 84 -12.76 -9.40 8.52
N SER A 85 -13.08 -10.08 9.60
CA SER A 85 -12.17 -11.04 10.23
C SER A 85 -11.83 -12.21 9.32
N GLU A 86 -12.78 -12.75 8.62
CA GLU A 86 -12.56 -13.83 7.64
C GLU A 86 -11.67 -13.35 6.48
N ARG A 87 -11.92 -12.14 5.99
CA ARG A 87 -11.17 -11.58 4.84
C ARG A 87 -9.72 -11.26 5.19
N TYR A 88 -9.46 -10.67 6.33
CA TYR A 88 -8.14 -10.13 6.67
C TYR A 88 -7.34 -10.99 7.65
N LEU A 89 -7.97 -11.75 8.52
CA LEU A 89 -7.29 -12.57 9.51
C LEU A 89 -7.15 -14.03 9.10
N ASN A 90 -8.14 -14.59 8.42
CA ASN A 90 -8.19 -16.02 8.10
C ASN A 90 -7.65 -16.37 6.71
N GLN A 91 -7.26 -15.40 5.90
CA GLN A 91 -6.76 -15.62 4.54
C GLN A 91 -5.44 -14.89 4.25
N PRO A 92 -4.38 -15.12 5.04
CA PRO A 92 -3.09 -14.45 4.82
C PRO A 92 -2.43 -14.82 3.49
N ASP A 93 -2.66 -16.03 2.99
CA ASP A 93 -2.00 -16.56 1.80
C ASP A 93 -2.49 -15.92 0.49
N LYS A 94 -3.69 -15.38 0.47
CA LYS A 94 -4.19 -14.68 -0.72
C LYS A 94 -3.39 -13.43 -1.07
N ALA A 95 -2.89 -12.73 -0.07
CA ALA A 95 -2.10 -11.52 -0.29
C ALA A 95 -0.75 -11.81 -0.98
N LEU A 96 -0.17 -12.99 -0.74
CA LEU A 96 1.09 -13.42 -1.34
C LEU A 96 0.93 -13.86 -2.79
N ALA A 97 -0.24 -14.36 -3.17
CA ALA A 97 -0.54 -14.85 -4.52
C ALA A 97 -1.09 -13.76 -5.46
N MET A 98 -1.31 -12.55 -4.97
CA MET A 98 -1.84 -11.44 -5.76
C MET A 98 -0.82 -10.80 -6.66
N SER A 99 -1.23 -10.43 -7.89
CA SER A 99 -0.46 -9.53 -8.74
C SER A 99 -0.35 -8.13 -8.10
N PRO A 100 0.65 -7.29 -8.47
CA PRO A 100 0.78 -5.94 -7.92
C PRO A 100 -0.46 -5.07 -8.05
N ALA A 101 -1.18 -5.17 -9.18
CA ALA A 101 -2.43 -4.45 -9.41
C ALA A 101 -3.56 -4.94 -8.47
N GLN A 102 -3.71 -6.24 -8.31
CA GLN A 102 -4.67 -6.83 -7.40
C GLN A 102 -4.37 -6.48 -5.94
N ARG A 103 -3.08 -6.45 -5.59
CA ARG A 103 -2.64 -6.04 -4.26
C ARG A 103 -3.02 -4.60 -3.95
N THR A 104 -2.86 -3.68 -4.89
CA THR A 104 -3.26 -2.28 -4.73
C THR A 104 -4.76 -2.16 -4.47
N VAL A 105 -5.58 -2.84 -5.23
CA VAL A 105 -7.04 -2.87 -5.04
C VAL A 105 -7.42 -3.47 -3.69
N TYR A 106 -6.74 -4.53 -3.28
CA TYR A 106 -6.92 -5.15 -1.97
C TYR A 106 -6.58 -4.19 -0.82
N LEU A 107 -5.45 -3.50 -0.92
CA LEU A 107 -5.00 -2.55 0.09
C LEU A 107 -5.92 -1.32 0.19
N GLU A 108 -6.40 -0.81 -0.94
CA GLU A 108 -7.41 0.26 -0.97
C GLU A 108 -8.72 -0.19 -0.33
N GLY A 109 -9.13 -1.42 -0.58
CA GLY A 109 -10.27 -2.04 0.10
C GLY A 109 -10.06 -2.13 1.61
N ALA A 110 -8.87 -2.50 2.06
CA ALA A 110 -8.50 -2.56 3.47
C ALA A 110 -8.57 -1.18 4.14
N GLU A 111 -8.08 -0.13 3.48
CA GLU A 111 -8.18 1.24 3.97
C GLU A 111 -9.63 1.69 4.14
N ARG A 112 -10.48 1.42 3.15
CA ARG A 112 -11.91 1.74 3.21
C ARG A 112 -12.62 0.99 4.34
N ASP A 113 -12.34 -0.29 4.47
CA ASP A 113 -12.92 -1.13 5.52
C ASP A 113 -12.48 -0.68 6.90
N LEU A 114 -11.21 -0.27 7.04
CA LEU A 114 -10.69 0.34 8.27
C LEU A 114 -11.43 1.64 8.61
N GLN A 115 -11.59 2.52 7.66
CA GLN A 115 -12.32 3.78 7.84
C GLN A 115 -13.78 3.54 8.25
N LEU A 116 -14.46 2.61 7.59
CA LEU A 116 -15.84 2.24 7.91
C LEU A 116 -15.94 1.66 9.33
N LEU A 117 -15.00 0.78 9.68
CA LEU A 117 -14.96 0.18 11.01
C LEU A 117 -14.74 1.24 12.10
N LEU A 118 -13.79 2.15 11.89
CA LEU A 118 -13.52 3.25 12.81
C LEU A 118 -14.74 4.17 12.99
N ARG A 119 -15.42 4.50 11.91
CA ARG A 119 -16.64 5.31 11.95
C ARG A 119 -17.77 4.60 12.71
N ARG A 120 -17.97 3.32 12.47
CA ARG A 120 -18.99 2.53 13.17
C ARG A 120 -18.69 2.40 14.66
N LEU A 121 -17.44 2.10 15.01
CA LEU A 121 -17.01 2.03 16.40
C LEU A 121 -17.13 3.39 17.11
N GLY A 122 -16.82 4.48 16.41
CA GLY A 122 -16.93 5.83 16.97
C GLY A 122 -18.36 6.32 17.18
N ARG A 123 -19.31 5.84 16.39
CA ARG A 123 -20.74 6.22 16.47
C ARG A 123 -21.57 5.32 17.38
N GLY A 124 -21.09 4.10 17.65
CA GLY A 124 -21.83 3.15 18.46
C GLY A 124 -21.75 3.42 19.97
N PRO A 125 -22.52 2.70 20.79
CA PRO A 125 -22.46 2.80 22.26
C PRO A 125 -21.06 2.44 22.79
N LEU A 126 -20.29 1.68 22.02
CA LEU A 126 -18.90 1.35 22.31
C LEU A 126 -17.93 2.49 22.00
N GLY A 127 -18.36 3.50 21.25
CA GLY A 127 -17.54 4.63 20.86
C GLY A 127 -16.96 5.40 22.06
N VAL A 128 -17.70 5.51 23.14
CA VAL A 128 -17.24 6.14 24.38
C VAL A 128 -16.09 5.35 25.01
N VAL A 129 -16.19 4.03 25.00
CA VAL A 129 -15.16 3.13 25.54
C VAL A 129 -13.89 3.16 24.68
N PHE A 130 -14.05 3.09 23.37
CA PHE A 130 -12.93 3.12 22.43
C PHE A 130 -12.28 4.49 22.32
N SER A 131 -13.04 5.58 22.38
CA SER A 131 -12.51 6.94 22.31
C SER A 131 -11.56 7.30 23.46
N ARG A 132 -11.67 6.62 24.58
CA ARG A 132 -10.75 6.76 25.72
C ARG A 132 -9.40 6.11 25.48
N ARG A 133 -9.29 5.18 24.54
CA ARG A 133 -8.02 4.51 24.23
C ARG A 133 -7.20 5.34 23.24
N LYS A 134 -5.97 5.67 23.63
CA LYS A 134 -5.03 6.43 22.80
C LYS A 134 -4.84 5.82 21.42
N SER A 135 -4.71 4.50 21.34
CA SER A 135 -4.52 3.79 20.08
C SER A 135 -5.69 3.95 19.10
N PHE A 136 -6.91 3.96 19.58
CA PHE A 136 -8.09 4.18 18.75
C PHE A 136 -8.17 5.62 18.26
N ARG A 137 -7.87 6.58 19.13
CA ARG A 137 -7.81 8.01 18.78
C ARG A 137 -6.74 8.26 17.70
N THR A 138 -5.56 7.68 17.86
CA THR A 138 -4.49 7.79 16.88
C THR A 138 -4.91 7.22 15.49
N LEU A 139 -5.62 6.10 15.47
CA LEU A 139 -6.16 5.55 14.24
C LEU A 139 -7.22 6.45 13.60
N GLN A 140 -8.11 7.02 14.40
CA GLN A 140 -9.09 7.99 13.89
C GLN A 140 -8.42 9.22 13.28
N GLU A 141 -7.44 9.79 13.95
CA GLU A 141 -6.70 10.95 13.45
C GLU A 141 -5.92 10.65 12.18
N ARG A 142 -5.41 9.41 12.03
CA ARG A 142 -4.64 9.00 10.86
C ARG A 142 -5.51 8.72 9.63
N TYR A 143 -6.67 8.10 9.80
CA TYR A 143 -7.49 7.58 8.69
C TYR A 143 -8.82 8.31 8.48
N LEU A 144 -9.27 9.10 9.40
CA LEU A 144 -10.50 9.90 9.32
C LEU A 144 -10.21 11.39 9.26
#